data_1f881074aa73f538a881e51b97fd490e
#
_entry.id   1f881074aa73f538a881e51b97fd490e
#
_cell.length_a   1.000
_cell.length_b   1.000
_cell.length_c   1.000
_cell.angle_alpha   90.00
_cell.angle_beta   90.00
_cell.angle_gamma   90.00
#
_symmetry.space_group_name_H-M   'P 1'
#
loop_
_entity.id
_entity.type
_entity.pdbx_description
1 polymer ?
#
loop_
_entity_poly.entity_id
_entity_poly.type
_entity_poly.pdbx_seq_one_letter_code
_entity_poly.pdbx_strand_id
1 'polypeptide(L)'
;MLLNMEGVCKTYGDRTLLDDVTFYMKTGDRVGVVGVNGCGKSTFLRLAAGKDRCDRGSVSYDPNVRLGYLPQAPEYDPEKTVMEQVEAGLDPTAREIARYEAVEILTRLGIPDTEKKMGTLSGGQRKRVALAACLVHPCDLLLLDEPTNHL
;
A
#
# COMPACT_ATOMS: atom_id res chain seq x y z
N MET A 1 -15.17 -13.13 -0.41
CA MET A 1 -14.63 -12.27 0.68
C MET A 1 -13.14 -12.14 0.49
N LEU A 2 -12.63 -10.93 0.34
CA LEU A 2 -11.20 -10.71 0.10
C LEU A 2 -10.38 -10.69 1.39
N LEU A 3 -10.91 -10.05 2.42
CA LEU A 3 -10.29 -9.87 3.72
C LEU A 3 -11.32 -10.11 4.81
N ASN A 4 -10.93 -10.83 5.85
CA ASN A 4 -11.73 -11.01 7.05
C ASN A 4 -10.86 -10.80 8.30
N MET A 5 -11.27 -9.90 9.16
CA MET A 5 -10.66 -9.64 10.46
C MET A 5 -11.70 -9.91 11.54
N GLU A 6 -11.43 -10.82 12.46
CA GLU A 6 -12.37 -11.22 13.51
C GLU A 6 -11.77 -11.03 14.90
N GLY A 7 -12.45 -10.23 15.72
CA GLY A 7 -12.09 -10.03 17.13
C GLY A 7 -10.67 -9.53 17.34
N VAL A 8 -10.15 -8.71 16.42
CA VAL A 8 -8.75 -8.30 16.42
C VAL A 8 -8.45 -7.31 17.52
N CYS A 9 -7.45 -7.64 18.34
CA CYS A 9 -6.91 -6.77 19.39
C CYS A 9 -5.44 -6.53 19.13
N LYS A 10 -5.00 -5.28 19.34
CA LYS A 10 -3.60 -4.90 19.26
C LYS A 10 -3.25 -3.84 20.28
N THR A 11 -2.21 -4.11 21.04
CA THR A 11 -1.69 -3.21 22.10
C THR A 11 -0.19 -2.99 21.88
N TYR A 12 0.26 -1.75 22.06
CA TYR A 12 1.66 -1.39 22.12
C TYR A 12 1.96 -0.78 23.49
N GLY A 13 2.78 -1.47 24.29
CA GLY A 13 3.01 -1.07 25.70
C GLY A 13 1.70 -1.08 26.48
N ASP A 14 1.36 0.04 27.10
CA ASP A 14 0.13 0.20 27.89
C ASP A 14 -1.05 0.73 27.05
N ARG A 15 -0.84 0.96 25.76
CA ARG A 15 -1.85 1.55 24.88
C ARG A 15 -2.50 0.52 23.99
N THR A 16 -3.82 0.35 24.16
CA THR A 16 -4.63 -0.46 23.26
C THR A 16 -5.06 0.36 22.05
N LEU A 17 -4.61 -0.05 20.86
CA LEU A 17 -4.94 0.63 19.60
C LEU A 17 -6.17 0.05 18.93
N LEU A 18 -6.34 -1.28 18.99
CA LEU A 18 -7.51 -1.99 18.47
C LEU A 18 -8.05 -2.91 19.56
N ASP A 19 -9.36 -2.89 19.76
CA ASP A 19 -10.03 -3.69 20.77
C ASP A 19 -11.26 -4.34 20.17
N ASP A 20 -11.18 -5.67 20.01
CA ASP A 20 -12.27 -6.52 19.47
C ASP A 20 -12.83 -6.02 18.13
N VAL A 21 -11.95 -5.69 17.19
CA VAL A 21 -12.34 -5.18 15.88
C VAL A 21 -12.67 -6.31 14.93
N THR A 22 -13.90 -6.28 14.41
CA THR A 22 -14.35 -7.20 13.35
C THR A 22 -14.66 -6.40 12.10
N PHE A 23 -14.05 -6.81 10.99
CA PHE A 23 -14.14 -6.11 9.71
C PHE A 23 -13.93 -7.08 8.56
N TYR A 24 -14.66 -6.88 7.47
CA TYR A 24 -14.48 -7.68 6.27
C TYR A 24 -14.66 -6.85 5.00
N MET A 25 -14.02 -7.28 3.92
CA MET A 25 -14.14 -6.68 2.59
C MET A 25 -14.49 -7.73 1.53
N LYS A 26 -15.33 -7.32 0.61
CA LYS A 26 -15.72 -8.09 -0.56
C LYS A 26 -15.18 -7.41 -1.82
N THR A 27 -15.19 -8.15 -2.92
CA THR A 27 -14.86 -7.59 -4.23
C THR A 27 -15.76 -6.40 -4.56
N GLY A 28 -15.14 -5.30 -4.96
CA GLY A 28 -15.83 -4.05 -5.30
C GLY A 28 -16.02 -3.07 -4.15
N ASP A 29 -15.74 -3.48 -2.91
CA ASP A 29 -15.85 -2.58 -1.75
C ASP A 29 -14.78 -1.47 -1.81
N ARG A 30 -15.19 -0.28 -1.37
CA ARG A 30 -14.30 0.86 -1.16
C ARG A 30 -14.55 1.41 0.23
N VAL A 31 -13.52 1.39 1.07
CA VAL A 31 -13.64 1.76 2.48
C VAL A 31 -12.60 2.81 2.84
N GLY A 32 -13.03 3.87 3.50
CA GLY A 32 -12.16 4.87 4.08
C GLY A 32 -12.00 4.64 5.58
N VAL A 33 -10.76 4.64 6.06
CA VAL A 33 -10.43 4.58 7.49
C VAL A 33 -10.08 5.98 7.95
N VAL A 34 -10.88 6.55 8.82
CA VAL A 34 -10.73 7.92 9.30
C VAL A 34 -10.54 7.96 10.81
N GLY A 35 -9.83 8.98 11.28
CA GLY A 35 -9.57 9.19 12.69
C GLY A 35 -8.41 10.16 12.88
N VAL A 36 -8.21 10.61 14.12
CA VAL A 36 -7.08 11.46 14.48
C VAL A 36 -5.76 10.68 14.39
N ASN A 37 -4.63 11.40 14.23
CA ASN A 37 -3.32 10.78 14.23
C ASN A 37 -3.06 10.03 15.54
N GLY A 38 -2.52 8.83 15.41
CA GLY A 38 -2.25 7.95 16.55
C GLY A 38 -3.44 7.17 17.09
N CYS A 39 -4.58 7.16 16.40
CA CYS A 39 -5.75 6.39 16.80
C CYS A 39 -5.73 4.92 16.37
N GLY A 40 -4.69 4.48 15.64
CA GLY A 40 -4.53 3.10 15.21
C GLY A 40 -4.80 2.83 13.73
N LYS A 41 -4.98 3.85 12.90
CA LYS A 41 -5.22 3.69 11.45
C LYS A 41 -4.10 2.90 10.76
N SER A 42 -2.85 3.32 10.94
CA SER A 42 -1.69 2.63 10.34
C SER A 42 -1.53 1.23 10.89
N THR A 43 -1.81 1.02 12.18
CA THR A 43 -1.80 -0.29 12.81
C THR A 43 -2.84 -1.21 12.19
N PHE A 44 -4.07 -0.73 12.01
CA PHE A 44 -5.15 -1.45 11.35
C PHE A 44 -4.74 -1.87 9.92
N LEU A 45 -4.19 -0.93 9.14
CA LEU A 45 -3.76 -1.19 7.77
C LEU A 45 -2.59 -2.18 7.71
N ARG A 46 -1.61 -2.09 8.60
CA ARG A 46 -0.51 -3.07 8.67
C ARG A 46 -1.01 -4.46 9.02
N LEU A 47 -1.94 -4.59 9.95
CA LEU A 47 -2.56 -5.88 10.27
C LEU A 47 -3.35 -6.43 9.08
N ALA A 48 -4.13 -5.58 8.43
CA ALA A 48 -4.87 -5.94 7.22
C ALA A 48 -3.94 -6.33 6.06
N ALA A 49 -2.73 -5.78 6.01
CA ALA A 49 -1.72 -6.11 4.99
C ALA A 49 -0.87 -7.34 5.35
N GLY A 50 -1.07 -7.94 6.51
CA GLY A 50 -0.23 -9.04 6.98
C GLY A 50 1.19 -8.66 7.36
N LYS A 51 1.44 -7.36 7.60
CA LYS A 51 2.77 -6.84 7.96
C LYS A 51 3.02 -6.80 9.48
N ASP A 52 2.00 -7.07 10.26
CA ASP A 52 2.06 -7.15 11.71
C ASP A 52 1.14 -8.27 12.18
N ARG A 53 1.24 -8.65 13.44
CA ARG A 53 0.40 -9.69 14.06
C ARG A 53 -0.49 -9.08 15.12
N CYS A 54 -1.74 -9.53 15.17
CA CYS A 54 -2.65 -9.16 16.24
C CYS A 54 -2.33 -9.94 17.52
N ASP A 55 -2.66 -9.35 18.67
CA ASP A 55 -2.49 -10.00 19.97
C ASP A 55 -3.60 -11.02 20.22
N ARG A 56 -4.80 -10.73 19.75
CA ARG A 56 -5.96 -11.63 19.73
C ARG A 56 -6.72 -11.48 18.44
N GLY A 57 -7.57 -12.45 18.17
CA GLY A 57 -8.36 -12.49 16.94
C GLY A 57 -7.59 -13.06 15.78
N SER A 58 -8.12 -12.88 14.59
CA SER A 58 -7.53 -13.42 13.37
C SER A 58 -7.71 -12.49 12.19
N VAL A 59 -6.74 -12.56 11.27
CA VAL A 59 -6.79 -11.91 9.97
C VAL A 59 -6.62 -13.00 8.92
N SER A 60 -7.59 -13.10 8.01
CA SER A 60 -7.57 -14.09 6.95
C SER A 60 -7.93 -13.46 5.60
N TYR A 61 -7.49 -14.10 4.53
CA TYR A 61 -7.67 -13.63 3.16
C TYR A 61 -8.24 -14.75 2.29
N ASP A 62 -8.87 -14.35 1.19
CA ASP A 62 -9.10 -15.29 0.10
C ASP A 62 -7.76 -15.91 -0.33
N PRO A 63 -7.69 -17.24 -0.52
CA PRO A 63 -6.43 -17.91 -0.88
C PRO A 63 -5.75 -17.38 -2.14
N ASN A 64 -6.52 -16.79 -3.05
CA ASN A 64 -6.03 -16.28 -4.33
C ASN A 64 -5.90 -14.75 -4.37
N VAL A 65 -6.11 -14.06 -3.24
CA VAL A 65 -6.05 -12.60 -3.21
C VAL A 65 -4.63 -12.10 -3.48
N ARG A 66 -4.52 -11.14 -4.37
CA ARG A 66 -3.29 -10.38 -4.59
C ARG A 66 -3.40 -9.06 -3.85
N LEU A 67 -2.49 -8.84 -2.91
CA LEU A 67 -2.52 -7.70 -2.02
C LEU A 67 -1.52 -6.63 -2.46
N GLY A 68 -2.00 -5.40 -2.65
CA GLY A 68 -1.17 -4.21 -2.78
C GLY A 68 -1.22 -3.40 -1.50
N TYR A 69 -0.06 -2.95 -1.02
CA TYR A 69 0.03 -2.14 0.19
C TYR A 69 0.97 -0.96 0.00
N LEU A 70 0.45 0.24 0.24
CA LEU A 70 1.23 1.47 0.28
C LEU A 70 1.36 1.92 1.73
N PRO A 71 2.53 1.74 2.38
CA PRO A 71 2.76 2.22 3.73
C PRO A 71 2.90 3.76 3.76
N GLN A 72 2.81 4.33 4.95
CA GLN A 72 2.99 5.78 5.15
C GLN A 72 4.37 6.26 4.71
N ALA A 73 5.41 5.45 4.94
CA ALA A 73 6.78 5.72 4.51
C ALA A 73 7.29 4.56 3.63
N PRO A 74 7.03 4.59 2.31
CA PRO A 74 7.45 3.52 1.43
C PRO A 74 8.97 3.40 1.32
N GLU A 75 9.46 2.16 1.25
CA GLU A 75 10.86 1.88 0.98
C GLU A 75 11.19 2.12 -0.50
N TYR A 76 12.41 2.53 -0.77
CA TYR A 76 12.91 2.76 -2.13
C TYR A 76 14.41 2.54 -2.20
N ASP A 77 14.91 2.26 -3.41
CA ASP A 77 16.35 2.21 -3.71
C ASP A 77 16.74 3.54 -4.36
N PRO A 78 17.62 4.36 -3.72
CA PRO A 78 17.98 5.67 -4.25
C PRO A 78 18.73 5.61 -5.58
N GLU A 79 19.37 4.48 -5.90
CA GLU A 79 20.13 4.30 -7.13
C GLU A 79 19.29 3.84 -8.32
N LYS A 80 18.08 3.35 -8.09
CA LYS A 80 17.15 2.99 -9.16
C LYS A 80 16.51 4.21 -9.79
N THR A 81 16.21 4.12 -11.08
CA THR A 81 15.37 5.10 -11.75
C THR A 81 13.91 4.93 -11.30
N VAL A 82 13.10 5.95 -11.54
CA VAL A 82 11.66 5.90 -11.27
C VAL A 82 11.02 4.67 -11.92
N MET A 83 11.33 4.42 -13.19
CA MET A 83 10.79 3.27 -13.92
C MET A 83 11.25 1.94 -13.32
N GLU A 84 12.53 1.80 -13.00
CA GLU A 84 13.07 0.59 -12.37
C GLU A 84 12.37 0.32 -11.01
N GLN A 85 12.11 1.36 -10.25
CA GLN A 85 11.42 1.24 -8.96
C GLN A 85 9.97 0.77 -9.13
N VAL A 86 9.26 1.29 -10.12
CA VAL A 86 7.88 0.89 -10.43
C VAL A 86 7.82 -0.56 -10.93
N GLU A 87 8.78 -0.96 -11.76
CA GLU A 87 8.85 -2.30 -12.35
C GLU A 87 9.35 -3.38 -11.37
N ALA A 88 9.93 -2.99 -10.25
CA ALA A 88 10.52 -3.94 -9.31
C ALA A 88 9.52 -5.03 -8.90
N GLY A 89 9.93 -6.28 -9.02
CA GLY A 89 9.10 -7.44 -8.72
C GLY A 89 8.20 -7.94 -9.85
N LEU A 90 8.12 -7.22 -10.98
CA LEU A 90 7.42 -7.69 -12.16
C LEU A 90 8.29 -8.63 -12.99
N ASP A 91 7.68 -9.66 -13.58
CA ASP A 91 8.38 -10.50 -14.54
C ASP A 91 8.66 -9.73 -15.86
N PRO A 92 9.62 -10.18 -16.70
CA PRO A 92 9.97 -9.48 -17.94
C PRO A 92 8.81 -9.26 -18.91
N THR A 93 7.86 -10.18 -18.98
CA THR A 93 6.70 -10.06 -19.87
C THR A 93 5.73 -9.00 -19.34
N ALA A 94 5.47 -9.01 -18.04
CA ALA A 94 4.60 -8.02 -17.40
C ALA A 94 5.18 -6.60 -17.46
N ARG A 95 6.51 -6.46 -17.41
CA ARG A 95 7.20 -5.16 -17.49
C ARG A 95 6.88 -4.39 -18.77
N GLU A 96 6.87 -5.06 -19.89
CA GLU A 96 6.64 -4.41 -21.18
C GLU A 96 5.25 -3.75 -21.23
N ILE A 97 4.23 -4.45 -20.76
CA ILE A 97 2.85 -3.93 -20.67
C ILE A 97 2.76 -2.85 -19.60
N ALA A 98 3.35 -3.09 -18.44
CA ALA A 98 3.29 -2.18 -17.31
C ALA A 98 3.94 -0.82 -17.58
N ARG A 99 4.95 -0.76 -18.45
CA ARG A 99 5.61 0.50 -18.82
C ARG A 99 4.68 1.52 -19.42
N TYR A 100 3.75 1.11 -20.28
CA TYR A 100 2.77 2.01 -20.88
C TYR A 100 1.84 2.59 -19.83
N GLU A 101 1.31 1.75 -18.95
CA GLU A 101 0.45 2.18 -17.86
C GLU A 101 1.22 3.06 -16.85
N ALA A 102 2.45 2.69 -16.54
CA ALA A 102 3.30 3.42 -15.60
C ALA A 102 3.57 4.84 -16.08
N VAL A 103 3.91 5.03 -17.36
CA VAL A 103 4.14 6.36 -17.94
C VAL A 103 2.89 7.23 -17.81
N GLU A 104 1.72 6.69 -18.12
CA GLU A 104 0.46 7.42 -18.01
C GLU A 104 0.16 7.81 -16.56
N ILE A 105 0.26 6.87 -15.64
CA ILE A 105 -0.01 7.11 -14.21
C ILE A 105 0.99 8.11 -13.61
N LEU A 106 2.28 7.92 -13.88
CA LEU A 106 3.34 8.81 -13.39
C LEU A 106 3.17 10.24 -13.93
N THR A 107 2.81 10.38 -15.20
CA THR A 107 2.55 11.69 -15.81
C THR A 107 1.38 12.39 -15.11
N ARG A 108 0.30 11.68 -14.85
CA ARG A 108 -0.85 12.19 -14.10
C ARG A 108 -0.51 12.58 -12.67
N LEU A 109 0.44 11.88 -12.07
CA LEU A 109 0.93 12.17 -10.71
C LEU A 109 2.02 13.26 -10.67
N GLY A 110 2.34 13.87 -11.81
CA GLY A 110 3.31 14.95 -11.89
C GLY A 110 4.76 14.50 -11.92
N ILE A 111 5.04 13.26 -12.32
CA ILE A 111 6.37 12.69 -12.45
C ILE A 111 6.56 12.18 -13.88
N PRO A 112 6.74 13.08 -14.86
CA PRO A 112 6.85 12.68 -16.26
C PRO A 112 8.24 12.09 -16.62
N ASP A 113 9.28 12.41 -15.85
CA ASP A 113 10.64 11.93 -16.10
C ASP A 113 10.89 10.60 -15.38
N THR A 114 10.75 9.50 -16.10
CA THR A 114 10.90 8.14 -15.57
C THR A 114 12.37 7.71 -15.42
N GLU A 115 13.31 8.47 -15.97
CA GLU A 115 14.75 8.19 -15.91
C GLU A 115 15.45 8.83 -14.71
N LYS A 116 14.76 9.69 -13.97
CA LYS A 116 15.29 10.26 -12.73
C LYS A 116 15.55 9.17 -11.69
N LYS A 117 16.66 9.32 -10.96
CA LYS A 117 16.95 8.43 -9.82
C LYS A 117 16.06 8.76 -8.64
N MET A 118 15.62 7.74 -7.94
CA MET A 118 14.74 7.87 -6.77
C MET A 118 15.34 8.76 -5.68
N GLY A 119 16.66 8.70 -5.48
CA GLY A 119 17.35 9.51 -4.49
C GLY A 119 17.28 11.02 -4.75
N THR A 120 16.99 11.45 -5.97
CA THR A 120 16.87 12.88 -6.34
C THR A 120 15.46 13.45 -6.14
N LEU A 121 14.49 12.61 -5.81
CA LEU A 121 13.10 13.01 -5.64
C LEU A 121 12.82 13.53 -4.23
N SER A 122 11.82 14.40 -4.11
CA SER A 122 11.27 14.80 -2.80
C SER A 122 10.50 13.63 -2.15
N GLY A 123 10.22 13.74 -0.86
CA GLY A 123 9.42 12.73 -0.15
C GLY A 123 8.04 12.54 -0.77
N GLY A 124 7.38 13.62 -1.17
CA GLY A 124 6.09 13.57 -1.84
C GLY A 124 6.16 12.90 -3.21
N GLN A 125 7.20 13.19 -3.98
CA GLN A 125 7.42 12.54 -5.27
C GLN A 125 7.69 11.04 -5.12
N ARG A 126 8.50 10.64 -4.14
CA ARG A 126 8.76 9.21 -3.84
C ARG A 126 7.48 8.47 -3.48
N LYS A 127 6.61 9.09 -2.69
CA LYS A 127 5.34 8.49 -2.32
C LYS A 127 4.41 8.32 -3.53
N ARG A 128 4.40 9.28 -4.45
CA ARG A 128 3.65 9.17 -5.70
C ARG A 128 4.18 8.05 -6.60
N VAL A 129 5.50 7.87 -6.66
CA VAL A 129 6.11 6.73 -7.37
C VAL A 129 5.68 5.40 -6.74
N ALA A 130 5.68 5.30 -5.42
CA ALA A 130 5.22 4.12 -4.71
C ALA A 130 3.73 3.83 -4.97
N LEU A 131 2.91 4.86 -5.02
CA LEU A 131 1.49 4.73 -5.40
C LEU A 131 1.36 4.22 -6.83
N ALA A 132 2.11 4.77 -7.77
CA ALA A 132 2.13 4.29 -9.16
C ALA A 132 2.52 2.81 -9.24
N ALA A 133 3.51 2.38 -8.49
CA ALA A 133 3.90 0.97 -8.40
C ALA A 133 2.75 0.09 -7.92
N CYS A 134 2.02 0.51 -6.88
CA CYS A 134 0.85 -0.22 -6.39
C CYS A 134 -0.26 -0.33 -7.46
N LEU A 135 -0.46 0.71 -8.26
CA LEU A 135 -1.50 0.74 -9.29
C LEU A 135 -1.15 -0.08 -10.53
N VAL A 136 0.14 -0.18 -10.84
CA VAL A 136 0.63 -0.94 -12.01
C VAL A 136 0.71 -2.43 -11.71
N HIS A 137 1.08 -2.82 -10.50
CA HIS A 137 1.12 -4.22 -10.10
C HIS A 137 -0.30 -4.78 -9.99
N PRO A 138 -0.58 -5.96 -10.56
CA PRO A 138 -1.89 -6.58 -10.41
C PRO A 138 -2.25 -6.83 -8.96
N CYS A 139 -3.39 -6.34 -8.51
CA CYS A 139 -3.90 -6.59 -7.16
C CYS A 139 -5.42 -6.64 -7.12
N ASP A 140 -5.95 -7.41 -6.19
CA ASP A 140 -7.39 -7.57 -5.94
C ASP A 140 -7.83 -6.75 -4.73
N LEU A 141 -6.91 -6.52 -3.81
CA LEU A 141 -7.10 -5.71 -2.60
C LEU A 141 -5.96 -4.71 -2.49
N LEU A 142 -6.28 -3.43 -2.49
CA LEU A 142 -5.32 -2.34 -2.36
C LEU A 142 -5.53 -1.60 -1.04
N LEU A 143 -4.48 -1.57 -0.22
CA LEU A 143 -4.46 -0.87 1.07
C LEU A 143 -3.52 0.33 0.97
N LEU A 144 -4.07 1.52 1.23
CA LEU A 144 -3.34 2.78 1.13
C LEU A 144 -3.33 3.49 2.48
N ASP A 145 -2.13 3.76 3.00
CA ASP A 145 -1.95 4.50 4.26
C ASP A 145 -1.57 5.95 3.94
N GLU A 146 -2.50 6.88 4.22
CA GLU A 146 -2.38 8.31 3.96
C GLU A 146 -1.92 8.65 2.51
N PRO A 147 -2.61 8.13 1.47
CA PRO A 147 -2.15 8.30 0.10
C PRO A 147 -2.23 9.75 -0.40
N THR A 148 -3.05 10.58 0.23
CA THR A 148 -3.29 11.98 -0.18
C THR A 148 -2.34 12.99 0.44
N ASN A 149 -1.58 12.60 1.47
CA ASN A 149 -0.53 13.44 2.04
C ASN A 149 0.63 13.52 1.06
N HIS A 150 0.80 14.58 0.35
CA HIS A 150 1.82 14.78 -0.69
C HIS A 150 1.36 14.47 -2.13
N LEU A 151 0.07 14.29 -2.33
CA LEU A 151 -0.48 14.19 -3.70
C LEU A 151 -0.88 15.55 -4.27
#